data_c9a3b1298ae6681730685c1cab469c3c
#
_entry.id   c9a3b1298ae6681730685c1cab469c3c
#
_cell.length_a   1.000
_cell.length_b   1.000
_cell.length_c   1.000
_cell.angle_alpha   90.00
_cell.angle_beta   90.00
_cell.angle_gamma   90.00
#
_symmetry.space_group_name_H-M   'P 1'
#
loop_
_entity.id
_entity.type
_entity.pdbx_description
1 polymer ?
#
loop_
_entity_poly.entity_id
_entity_poly.type
_entity_poly.pdbx_seq_one_letter_code
_entity_poly.pdbx_strand_id
1 'polypeptide(L)'
;MAPMLTRRDLLASTAALCLPGTASARPSGQPAAPEFDLLVSGGRVIDPAASFDAVADVAIRGGRIARVAPGISASSAGTVIDARGRIVTPGLVDIHVHTDAELTPAWCLATGVTAMADGGTYGADNVDTGLWLAHTAKNRVRLLLNLGRSGLNGLGAVGELLDLANADVAVARRAVEAHRDLVAGIKIRLSKSAAGANDLEAVRRARQITAPLGLTVMAHIGQSVSPLPEILALMGPGDIITHVYAPAPNGILDGNGRLLPEVRAARERGVLFDVGNGRSGHLTWDVAERAIQQGFLPDTISSDLTAPGRTDRVFDFPTVLSKFLLLGMTLPQIVACATSRAANALPAFRDLGTLAVGAPADVAVFELREGDVEFVDNERTVRKGRQKLVPAAVVLSGQRVL
;
A
#
# COMPACT_ATOMS: atom_id res chain seq x y z
N MET A 1 44.99 -31.07 -46.01
CA MET A 1 45.70 -29.77 -45.93
C MET A 1 45.15 -28.87 -47.02
N ALA A 2 44.26 -27.95 -46.67
CA ALA A 2 43.70 -26.96 -47.57
C ALA A 2 44.27 -25.58 -47.14
N PRO A 3 44.69 -24.71 -48.07
CA PRO A 3 45.40 -23.47 -47.74
C PRO A 3 44.45 -22.37 -47.33
N MET A 4 44.83 -21.61 -46.29
CA MET A 4 44.24 -20.41 -45.84
C MET A 4 44.30 -19.30 -46.88
N LEU A 5 43.12 -18.65 -47.15
CA LEU A 5 43.06 -17.43 -47.93
C LEU A 5 43.31 -16.22 -47.04
N THR A 6 44.23 -15.34 -47.46
CA THR A 6 44.62 -14.13 -46.75
C THR A 6 43.72 -12.93 -47.12
N ARG A 7 43.63 -11.98 -46.21
CA ARG A 7 42.77 -10.76 -46.21
C ARG A 7 43.12 -9.70 -47.30
N ARG A 8 43.71 -10.05 -48.41
CA ARG A 8 44.24 -9.05 -49.36
C ARG A 8 43.68 -9.06 -50.77
N ASP A 9 42.72 -9.92 -51.10
CA ASP A 9 42.23 -10.06 -52.48
C ASP A 9 40.76 -9.74 -52.64
N LEU A 10 40.32 -8.55 -52.23
CA LEU A 10 38.97 -8.04 -52.58
C LEU A 10 38.95 -6.50 -52.60
N LEU A 11 39.70 -5.92 -53.53
CA LEU A 11 39.45 -4.55 -54.02
C LEU A 11 39.32 -4.62 -55.53
N ALA A 12 38.10 -4.89 -55.99
CA ALA A 12 37.69 -4.67 -57.38
C ALA A 12 36.59 -3.64 -57.40
N SER A 13 36.88 -2.56 -58.09
CA SER A 13 36.06 -1.40 -58.37
C SER A 13 34.69 -1.77 -58.97
N THR A 14 33.61 -1.25 -58.38
CA THR A 14 32.32 -1.10 -59.03
C THR A 14 31.93 0.36 -59.01
N ALA A 15 31.94 0.98 -60.20
CA ALA A 15 31.38 2.31 -60.44
C ALA A 15 29.85 2.28 -60.21
N ALA A 16 29.36 3.03 -59.27
CA ALA A 16 27.95 3.18 -59.01
C ALA A 16 27.36 4.24 -59.97
N LEU A 17 26.48 3.81 -60.91
CA LEU A 17 25.60 4.70 -61.61
C LEU A 17 24.62 5.33 -60.60
N CYS A 18 24.69 6.65 -60.42
CA CYS A 18 23.65 7.43 -59.75
C CYS A 18 22.40 7.49 -60.62
N LEU A 19 21.38 6.70 -60.31
CA LEU A 19 20.03 6.93 -60.79
C LEU A 19 19.35 7.94 -59.83
N PRO A 20 18.56 8.91 -60.36
CA PRO A 20 17.85 9.85 -59.48
C PRO A 20 16.82 9.08 -58.66
N GLY A 21 16.98 9.16 -57.36
CA GLY A 21 16.08 8.53 -56.39
C GLY A 21 14.66 9.12 -56.53
N THR A 22 13.74 8.29 -56.99
CA THR A 22 12.31 8.58 -56.81
C THR A 22 12.04 8.66 -55.30
N ALA A 23 11.73 9.87 -54.83
CA ALA A 23 11.21 10.07 -53.48
C ALA A 23 9.96 9.20 -53.35
N SER A 24 10.08 8.09 -52.64
CA SER A 24 8.93 7.25 -52.28
C SER A 24 8.04 8.08 -51.37
N ALA A 25 6.96 8.62 -51.92
CA ALA A 25 5.90 9.23 -51.14
C ALA A 25 5.40 8.16 -50.15
N ARG A 26 5.55 8.40 -48.84
CA ARG A 26 4.91 7.57 -47.82
C ARG A 26 3.40 7.50 -48.19
N PRO A 27 2.78 6.32 -48.12
CA PRO A 27 1.35 6.21 -48.35
C PRO A 27 0.64 7.09 -47.32
N SER A 28 -0.04 8.13 -47.83
CA SER A 28 -0.94 8.99 -47.09
C SER A 28 -2.14 8.14 -46.67
N GLY A 29 -2.15 7.62 -45.45
CA GLY A 29 -3.28 6.84 -44.96
C GLY A 29 -3.09 6.00 -43.71
N GLN A 30 -1.89 5.91 -43.13
CA GLN A 30 -1.80 5.29 -41.84
C GLN A 30 -2.24 6.29 -40.77
N PRO A 31 -3.30 5.96 -39.96
CA PRO A 31 -3.67 6.82 -38.84
C PRO A 31 -2.44 7.06 -37.96
N ALA A 32 -2.21 8.32 -37.59
CA ALA A 32 -1.13 8.64 -36.67
C ALA A 32 -1.28 7.80 -35.38
N ALA A 33 -0.18 7.26 -34.88
CA ALA A 33 -0.21 6.55 -33.62
C ALA A 33 -0.81 7.46 -32.54
N PRO A 34 -1.67 6.92 -31.64
CA PRO A 34 -2.30 7.72 -30.61
C PRO A 34 -1.25 8.42 -29.75
N GLU A 35 -1.53 9.65 -29.32
CA GLU A 35 -0.65 10.44 -28.44
C GLU A 35 -0.46 9.75 -27.10
N PHE A 36 -1.53 9.10 -26.59
CA PHE A 36 -1.56 8.40 -25.31
C PHE A 36 -1.93 6.93 -25.50
N ASP A 37 -1.38 6.07 -24.64
CA ASP A 37 -1.70 4.64 -24.64
C ASP A 37 -3.10 4.40 -24.04
N LEU A 38 -3.41 5.11 -22.95
CA LEU A 38 -4.67 5.00 -22.22
C LEU A 38 -5.11 6.37 -21.70
N LEU A 39 -6.43 6.59 -21.70
CA LEU A 39 -7.10 7.76 -21.14
C LEU A 39 -8.18 7.31 -20.15
N VAL A 40 -8.11 7.76 -18.90
CA VAL A 40 -9.23 7.69 -17.95
C VAL A 40 -9.96 9.02 -18.05
N SER A 41 -11.21 9.01 -18.56
CA SER A 41 -11.89 10.23 -18.99
C SER A 41 -13.08 10.60 -18.12
N GLY A 42 -13.15 11.88 -17.75
CA GLY A 42 -14.34 12.56 -17.21
C GLY A 42 -14.68 12.22 -15.77
N GLY A 43 -13.77 11.62 -14.99
CA GLY A 43 -14.00 11.31 -13.59
C GLY A 43 -13.67 12.47 -12.63
N ARG A 44 -14.21 12.43 -11.41
CA ARG A 44 -13.70 13.28 -10.34
C ARG A 44 -12.35 12.74 -9.87
N VAL A 45 -11.28 13.41 -10.28
CA VAL A 45 -9.92 13.07 -9.92
C VAL A 45 -9.61 13.65 -8.53
N ILE A 46 -9.23 12.77 -7.59
CA ILE A 46 -8.79 13.15 -6.24
C ILE A 46 -7.34 12.70 -6.09
N ASP A 47 -6.41 13.65 -6.14
CA ASP A 47 -4.98 13.44 -5.87
C ASP A 47 -4.55 14.37 -4.72
N PRO A 48 -4.55 13.89 -3.47
CA PRO A 48 -4.19 14.73 -2.34
C PRO A 48 -2.74 15.20 -2.34
N ALA A 49 -1.81 14.45 -2.97
CA ALA A 49 -0.41 14.86 -3.08
C ALA A 49 -0.25 16.11 -3.93
N ALA A 50 -1.08 16.26 -4.96
CA ALA A 50 -1.11 17.42 -5.84
C ALA A 50 -2.11 18.50 -5.38
N SER A 51 -2.81 18.30 -4.25
CA SER A 51 -3.94 19.15 -3.81
C SER A 51 -5.01 19.30 -4.89
N PHE A 52 -5.28 18.23 -5.66
CA PHE A 52 -6.19 18.23 -6.80
C PHE A 52 -7.48 17.47 -6.47
N ASP A 53 -8.62 18.11 -6.66
CA ASP A 53 -9.97 17.52 -6.53
C ASP A 53 -10.91 18.22 -7.52
N ALA A 54 -11.02 17.67 -8.73
CA ALA A 54 -11.87 18.22 -9.78
C ALA A 54 -12.21 17.16 -10.84
N VAL A 55 -13.20 17.45 -11.69
CA VAL A 55 -13.47 16.63 -12.87
C VAL A 55 -12.37 16.86 -13.89
N ALA A 56 -11.67 15.79 -14.27
CA ALA A 56 -10.58 15.84 -15.23
C ALA A 56 -10.38 14.48 -15.91
N ASP A 57 -9.49 14.47 -16.87
CA ASP A 57 -9.02 13.28 -17.58
C ASP A 57 -7.58 12.98 -17.13
N VAL A 58 -7.22 11.69 -17.08
CA VAL A 58 -5.86 11.23 -16.78
C VAL A 58 -5.33 10.50 -18.02
N ALA A 59 -4.38 11.11 -18.71
CA ALA A 59 -3.74 10.54 -19.90
C ALA A 59 -2.43 9.83 -19.49
N ILE A 60 -2.23 8.64 -20.05
CA ILE A 60 -1.14 7.73 -19.73
C ILE A 60 -0.35 7.41 -21.00
N ARG A 61 0.98 7.45 -20.89
CA ARG A 61 1.90 7.08 -21.97
C ARG A 61 3.14 6.39 -21.41
N GLY A 62 3.53 5.27 -21.99
CA GLY A 62 4.73 4.53 -21.57
C GLY A 62 4.70 4.08 -20.11
N GLY A 63 3.51 3.72 -19.60
CA GLY A 63 3.34 3.30 -18.20
C GLY A 63 3.44 4.42 -17.17
N ARG A 64 3.43 5.70 -17.60
CA ARG A 64 3.51 6.88 -16.72
C ARG A 64 2.37 7.84 -16.96
N ILE A 65 2.03 8.62 -15.94
CA ILE A 65 1.09 9.74 -16.08
C ILE A 65 1.72 10.77 -17.01
N ALA A 66 1.05 11.05 -18.14
CA ALA A 66 1.51 12.01 -19.14
C ALA A 66 0.84 13.38 -18.95
N ARG A 67 -0.46 13.40 -18.58
CA ARG A 67 -1.21 14.65 -18.38
C ARG A 67 -2.44 14.42 -17.51
N VAL A 68 -2.75 15.37 -16.65
CA VAL A 68 -4.02 15.46 -15.93
C VAL A 68 -4.63 16.82 -16.26
N ALA A 69 -5.74 16.83 -16.97
CA ALA A 69 -6.42 18.06 -17.41
C ALA A 69 -7.86 17.74 -17.86
N PRO A 70 -8.80 18.67 -17.79
CA PRO A 70 -10.11 18.48 -18.39
C PRO A 70 -10.05 18.53 -19.92
N GLY A 71 -10.93 17.78 -20.60
CA GLY A 71 -11.18 17.90 -22.03
C GLY A 71 -10.10 17.32 -22.94
N ILE A 72 -9.36 16.30 -22.49
CA ILE A 72 -8.45 15.54 -23.36
C ILE A 72 -9.30 14.72 -24.33
N SER A 73 -9.01 14.86 -25.64
CA SER A 73 -9.79 14.15 -26.65
C SER A 73 -9.66 12.65 -26.56
N ALA A 74 -10.77 11.93 -26.53
CA ALA A 74 -10.79 10.47 -26.55
C ALA A 74 -10.08 9.88 -27.78
N SER A 75 -10.10 10.60 -28.94
CA SER A 75 -9.41 10.17 -30.13
C SER A 75 -7.89 10.27 -30.07
N SER A 76 -7.32 10.92 -29.03
CA SER A 76 -5.88 11.00 -28.82
C SER A 76 -5.32 9.77 -28.10
N ALA A 77 -6.18 8.85 -27.61
CA ALA A 77 -5.76 7.67 -26.87
C ALA A 77 -6.12 6.36 -27.57
N GLY A 78 -5.23 5.36 -27.42
CA GLY A 78 -5.46 4.01 -27.96
C GLY A 78 -6.55 3.25 -27.20
N THR A 79 -6.67 3.48 -25.89
CA THR A 79 -7.70 2.90 -25.02
C THR A 79 -8.32 3.99 -24.16
N VAL A 80 -9.64 3.92 -23.94
CA VAL A 80 -10.37 4.87 -23.09
C VAL A 80 -11.13 4.11 -22.01
N ILE A 81 -10.99 4.57 -20.77
CA ILE A 81 -11.80 4.18 -19.63
C ILE A 81 -12.74 5.33 -19.30
N ASP A 82 -14.03 5.13 -19.49
CA ASP A 82 -15.05 6.10 -19.10
C ASP A 82 -15.23 6.13 -17.58
N ALA A 83 -14.84 7.24 -16.97
CA ALA A 83 -14.94 7.47 -15.53
C ALA A 83 -15.99 8.53 -15.15
N ARG A 84 -16.87 8.93 -16.08
CA ARG A 84 -17.92 9.92 -15.78
C ARG A 84 -18.81 9.46 -14.63
N GLY A 85 -19.02 10.36 -13.66
CA GLY A 85 -19.76 10.07 -12.43
C GLY A 85 -19.01 9.17 -11.41
N ARG A 86 -17.73 8.88 -11.65
CA ARG A 86 -16.87 8.04 -10.81
C ARG A 86 -15.76 8.84 -10.16
N ILE A 87 -15.19 8.27 -9.11
CA ILE A 87 -14.01 8.77 -8.41
C ILE A 87 -12.77 8.14 -9.04
N VAL A 88 -11.80 8.97 -9.38
CA VAL A 88 -10.48 8.54 -9.90
C VAL A 88 -9.42 8.94 -8.89
N THR A 89 -8.60 8.01 -8.46
CA THR A 89 -7.53 8.22 -7.48
C THR A 89 -6.21 7.66 -7.99
N PRO A 90 -5.07 8.03 -7.42
CA PRO A 90 -3.88 7.20 -7.51
C PRO A 90 -4.21 5.76 -7.11
N GLY A 91 -3.46 4.79 -7.61
CA GLY A 91 -3.57 3.42 -7.14
C GLY A 91 -3.44 3.37 -5.61
N LEU A 92 -4.29 2.59 -4.96
CA LEU A 92 -4.29 2.49 -3.51
C LEU A 92 -3.00 1.80 -3.01
N VAL A 93 -2.53 2.24 -1.86
CA VAL A 93 -1.39 1.69 -1.12
C VAL A 93 -1.88 1.17 0.21
N ASP A 94 -1.91 -0.16 0.38
CA ASP A 94 -2.29 -0.81 1.64
C ASP A 94 -1.04 -1.27 2.37
N ILE A 95 -0.64 -0.55 3.42
CA ILE A 95 0.61 -0.79 4.13
C ILE A 95 0.54 -1.92 5.18
N HIS A 96 -0.61 -2.57 5.32
CA HIS A 96 -0.79 -3.65 6.28
C HIS A 96 -1.78 -4.69 5.74
N VAL A 97 -1.24 -5.71 5.09
CA VAL A 97 -1.96 -6.87 4.56
C VAL A 97 -1.19 -8.12 4.99
N HIS A 98 -1.85 -9.26 5.12
CA HIS A 98 -1.18 -10.54 5.32
C HIS A 98 -1.27 -11.38 4.05
N THR A 99 -0.10 -11.78 3.53
CA THR A 99 -0.01 -12.65 2.35
C THR A 99 -0.03 -14.12 2.76
N ASP A 100 -1.00 -14.46 3.59
CA ASP A 100 -1.26 -15.79 4.13
C ASP A 100 -1.97 -16.74 3.13
N ALA A 101 -2.29 -16.23 1.95
CA ALA A 101 -2.72 -16.98 0.78
C ALA A 101 -2.03 -16.44 -0.48
N GLU A 102 -1.63 -17.34 -1.39
CA GLU A 102 -0.96 -17.01 -2.64
C GLU A 102 -1.74 -15.98 -3.49
N LEU A 103 -3.08 -16.06 -3.44
CA LEU A 103 -3.96 -15.18 -4.20
C LEU A 103 -4.17 -13.80 -3.57
N THR A 104 -3.66 -13.53 -2.37
CA THR A 104 -3.88 -12.25 -1.67
C THR A 104 -3.48 -11.02 -2.51
N PRO A 105 -2.31 -10.98 -3.19
CA PRO A 105 -1.96 -9.84 -4.03
C PRO A 105 -2.95 -9.60 -5.18
N ALA A 106 -3.45 -10.67 -5.80
CA ALA A 106 -4.43 -10.57 -6.88
C ALA A 106 -5.80 -10.06 -6.38
N TRP A 107 -6.23 -10.49 -5.20
CA TRP A 107 -7.45 -9.96 -4.58
C TRP A 107 -7.33 -8.47 -4.27
N CYS A 108 -6.20 -8.05 -3.71
CA CYS A 108 -5.92 -6.65 -3.43
C CYS A 108 -5.90 -5.82 -4.72
N LEU A 109 -5.22 -6.30 -5.77
CA LEU A 109 -5.15 -5.62 -7.07
C LEU A 109 -6.53 -5.43 -7.70
N ALA A 110 -7.39 -6.45 -7.65
CA ALA A 110 -8.76 -6.38 -8.16
C ALA A 110 -9.63 -5.32 -7.46
N THR A 111 -9.21 -4.83 -6.30
CA THR A 111 -9.94 -3.81 -5.53
C THR A 111 -9.26 -2.43 -5.55
N GLY A 112 -8.25 -2.24 -6.41
CA GLY A 112 -7.58 -0.95 -6.59
C GLY A 112 -6.25 -0.81 -5.85
N VAL A 113 -5.81 -1.83 -5.10
CA VAL A 113 -4.54 -1.81 -4.37
C VAL A 113 -3.39 -2.17 -5.31
N THR A 114 -2.67 -1.16 -5.80
CA THR A 114 -1.56 -1.33 -6.73
C THR A 114 -0.22 -1.56 -6.02
N ALA A 115 -0.14 -1.20 -4.74
CA ALA A 115 1.00 -1.48 -3.88
C ALA A 115 0.53 -1.91 -2.49
N MET A 116 1.24 -2.84 -1.88
CA MET A 116 0.91 -3.35 -0.55
C MET A 116 2.15 -3.77 0.24
N ALA A 117 2.06 -3.69 1.57
CA ALA A 117 3.07 -4.23 2.46
C ALA A 117 2.51 -5.41 3.26
N ASP A 118 3.22 -6.54 3.22
CA ASP A 118 2.94 -7.65 4.13
C ASP A 118 3.26 -7.24 5.57
N GLY A 119 2.29 -7.38 6.43
CA GLY A 119 2.32 -6.95 7.84
C GLY A 119 2.96 -7.97 8.78
N GLY A 120 4.01 -8.68 8.35
CA GLY A 120 4.77 -9.59 9.20
C GLY A 120 4.24 -11.03 9.17
N THR A 121 3.67 -11.47 8.07
CA THR A 121 3.35 -12.89 7.87
C THR A 121 4.59 -13.76 7.94
N TYR A 122 5.73 -13.23 7.48
CA TYR A 122 7.01 -13.93 7.42
C TYR A 122 8.02 -13.34 8.39
N GLY A 123 8.80 -14.21 9.02
CA GLY A 123 10.01 -13.88 9.79
C GLY A 123 11.26 -14.33 9.06
N ALA A 124 12.42 -14.23 9.71
CA ALA A 124 13.71 -14.53 9.08
C ALA A 124 13.87 -15.98 8.60
N ASP A 125 13.20 -16.93 9.26
CA ASP A 125 13.33 -18.37 8.94
C ASP A 125 12.51 -18.78 7.71
N ASN A 126 11.53 -17.97 7.29
CA ASN A 126 10.65 -18.26 6.15
C ASN A 126 10.45 -17.07 5.21
N VAL A 127 11.37 -16.09 5.26
CA VAL A 127 11.32 -14.88 4.41
C VAL A 127 11.29 -15.21 2.92
N ASP A 128 11.95 -16.29 2.48
CA ASP A 128 12.01 -16.70 1.08
C ASP A 128 10.63 -16.93 0.47
N THR A 129 9.67 -17.43 1.25
CA THR A 129 8.27 -17.58 0.80
C THR A 129 7.65 -16.22 0.49
N GLY A 130 7.83 -15.23 1.36
CA GLY A 130 7.36 -13.86 1.15
C GLY A 130 8.04 -13.17 -0.04
N LEU A 131 9.35 -13.39 -0.20
CA LEU A 131 10.12 -12.87 -1.33
C LEU A 131 9.64 -13.46 -2.66
N TRP A 132 9.43 -14.78 -2.71
CA TRP A 132 8.87 -15.43 -3.89
C TRP A 132 7.51 -14.82 -4.27
N LEU A 133 6.63 -14.64 -3.30
CA LEU A 133 5.32 -14.05 -3.53
C LEU A 133 5.42 -12.60 -4.01
N ALA A 134 6.33 -11.81 -3.41
CA ALA A 134 6.56 -10.43 -3.82
C ALA A 134 7.09 -10.32 -5.27
N HIS A 135 7.92 -11.27 -5.72
CA HIS A 135 8.44 -11.32 -7.09
C HIS A 135 7.40 -11.79 -8.12
N THR A 136 6.47 -12.66 -7.72
CA THR A 136 5.47 -13.23 -8.63
C THR A 136 4.19 -12.41 -8.71
N ALA A 137 3.92 -11.54 -7.74
CA ALA A 137 2.76 -10.65 -7.73
C ALA A 137 2.83 -9.62 -8.87
N LYS A 138 1.67 -9.28 -9.45
CA LYS A 138 1.57 -8.20 -10.44
C LYS A 138 1.70 -6.82 -9.79
N ASN A 139 1.01 -6.60 -8.66
CA ASN A 139 1.11 -5.38 -7.88
C ASN A 139 2.44 -5.36 -7.08
N ARG A 140 2.80 -4.17 -6.61
CA ARG A 140 4.05 -3.99 -5.87
C ARG A 140 3.88 -4.49 -4.44
N VAL A 141 4.61 -5.54 -4.07
CA VAL A 141 4.61 -6.10 -2.71
C VAL A 141 5.93 -5.78 -2.02
N ARG A 142 5.85 -5.37 -0.76
CA ARG A 142 6.98 -5.23 0.17
C ARG A 142 6.68 -6.00 1.45
N LEU A 143 7.71 -6.30 2.22
CA LEU A 143 7.58 -7.04 3.47
C LEU A 143 7.96 -6.15 4.64
N LEU A 144 7.15 -6.13 5.68
CA LEU A 144 7.58 -5.78 7.03
C LEU A 144 7.93 -7.10 7.71
N LEU A 145 9.23 -7.40 7.84
CA LEU A 145 9.68 -8.67 8.38
C LEU A 145 9.25 -8.80 9.84
N ASN A 146 8.60 -9.90 10.22
CA ASN A 146 8.27 -10.15 11.62
C ASN A 146 9.57 -10.33 12.44
N LEU A 147 9.67 -9.68 13.59
CA LEU A 147 10.79 -9.85 14.51
C LEU A 147 10.86 -11.28 15.05
N GLY A 148 9.70 -11.92 15.25
CA GLY A 148 9.61 -13.36 15.54
C GLY A 148 10.05 -14.16 14.31
N ARG A 149 11.10 -15.01 14.48
CA ARG A 149 11.80 -15.70 13.38
C ARG A 149 10.89 -16.46 12.41
N SER A 150 9.84 -17.08 12.92
CA SER A 150 8.90 -17.87 12.11
C SER A 150 7.74 -17.07 11.53
N GLY A 151 7.62 -15.77 11.85
CA GLY A 151 6.47 -14.96 11.47
C GLY A 151 5.16 -15.53 12.03
N LEU A 152 4.04 -15.17 11.40
CA LEU A 152 2.71 -15.69 11.76
C LEU A 152 2.51 -17.14 11.35
N ASN A 153 3.17 -17.60 10.31
CA ASN A 153 3.03 -18.97 9.77
C ASN A 153 3.72 -20.05 10.61
N GLY A 154 4.54 -19.65 11.59
CA GLY A 154 5.23 -20.56 12.51
C GLY A 154 4.63 -20.61 13.91
N LEU A 155 3.46 -20.04 14.13
CA LEU A 155 2.77 -19.99 15.41
C LEU A 155 2.26 -21.38 15.86
N GLY A 156 3.15 -22.36 15.94
CA GLY A 156 2.94 -23.50 16.80
C GLY A 156 2.87 -23.04 18.27
N ALA A 157 2.85 -23.97 19.20
CA ALA A 157 2.62 -23.77 20.64
C ALA A 157 3.54 -22.75 21.38
N VAL A 158 4.48 -22.07 20.69
CA VAL A 158 5.53 -21.26 21.33
C VAL A 158 5.25 -19.74 21.33
N GLY A 159 4.29 -19.25 20.54
CA GLY A 159 4.06 -17.81 20.38
C GLY A 159 5.21 -17.07 19.66
N GLU A 160 4.97 -15.84 19.13
CA GLU A 160 5.99 -15.10 18.37
C GLU A 160 7.16 -14.64 19.26
N LEU A 161 6.85 -13.85 20.29
CA LEU A 161 7.80 -13.11 21.12
C LEU A 161 7.66 -13.46 22.61
N LEU A 162 6.83 -14.46 22.95
CA LEU A 162 6.74 -15.00 24.32
C LEU A 162 8.09 -15.57 24.77
N ASP A 163 8.84 -16.14 23.83
CA ASP A 163 10.24 -16.47 24.02
C ASP A 163 11.11 -15.51 23.22
N LEU A 164 11.92 -14.70 23.91
CA LEU A 164 12.84 -13.74 23.30
C LEU A 164 13.95 -14.38 22.45
N ALA A 165 14.18 -15.69 22.54
CA ALA A 165 15.06 -16.41 21.63
C ALA A 165 14.53 -16.35 20.16
N ASN A 166 13.22 -16.19 19.99
CA ASN A 166 12.60 -15.99 18.67
C ASN A 166 12.85 -14.57 18.08
N ALA A 167 13.24 -13.60 18.90
CA ALA A 167 13.51 -12.22 18.52
C ALA A 167 15.01 -11.96 18.33
N ASP A 168 15.71 -12.83 17.59
CA ASP A 168 17.15 -12.71 17.35
C ASP A 168 17.47 -11.53 16.41
N VAL A 169 18.05 -10.47 16.99
CA VAL A 169 18.40 -9.22 16.28
C VAL A 169 19.40 -9.47 15.16
N ALA A 170 20.37 -10.36 15.35
CA ALA A 170 21.41 -10.61 14.35
C ALA A 170 20.85 -11.38 13.15
N VAL A 171 19.97 -12.36 13.41
CA VAL A 171 19.30 -13.13 12.35
C VAL A 171 18.35 -12.22 11.55
N ALA A 172 17.48 -11.47 12.23
CA ALA A 172 16.55 -10.56 11.57
C ALA A 172 17.27 -9.47 10.78
N ARG A 173 18.36 -8.88 11.34
CA ARG A 173 19.17 -7.88 10.64
C ARG A 173 19.77 -8.43 9.35
N ARG A 174 20.37 -9.62 9.38
CA ARG A 174 20.94 -10.27 8.17
C ARG A 174 19.87 -10.47 7.11
N ALA A 175 18.67 -10.93 7.47
CA ALA A 175 17.58 -11.10 6.54
C ALA A 175 17.15 -9.77 5.90
N VAL A 176 17.03 -8.69 6.70
CA VAL A 176 16.73 -7.35 6.21
C VAL A 176 17.83 -6.84 5.27
N GLU A 177 19.09 -6.95 5.65
CA GLU A 177 20.24 -6.46 4.86
C GLU A 177 20.40 -7.20 3.53
N ALA A 178 20.12 -8.51 3.51
CA ALA A 178 20.16 -9.33 2.30
C ALA A 178 19.05 -9.00 1.29
N HIS A 179 17.93 -8.43 1.74
CA HIS A 179 16.73 -8.20 0.92
C HIS A 179 16.18 -6.78 1.04
N ARG A 180 17.09 -5.78 1.05
CA ARG A 180 16.78 -4.35 1.20
C ARG A 180 15.83 -3.77 0.15
N ASP A 181 15.77 -4.37 -1.01
CA ASP A 181 14.88 -4.02 -2.11
C ASP A 181 13.41 -4.40 -1.86
N LEU A 182 13.17 -5.44 -1.06
CA LEU A 182 11.82 -5.95 -0.77
C LEU A 182 11.40 -5.80 0.69
N VAL A 183 12.35 -5.79 1.65
CA VAL A 183 12.05 -5.62 3.07
C VAL A 183 12.05 -4.14 3.44
N ALA A 184 10.86 -3.60 3.78
CA ALA A 184 10.63 -2.18 4.06
C ALA A 184 10.76 -1.81 5.55
N GLY A 185 10.78 -2.79 6.45
CA GLY A 185 10.84 -2.56 7.90
C GLY A 185 10.68 -3.82 8.72
N ILE A 186 10.43 -3.63 10.02
CA ILE A 186 10.18 -4.70 10.99
C ILE A 186 8.75 -4.57 11.53
N LYS A 187 8.03 -5.69 11.57
CA LYS A 187 6.74 -5.83 12.26
C LYS A 187 6.93 -6.48 13.61
N ILE A 188 6.25 -5.94 14.62
CA ILE A 188 6.12 -6.54 15.95
C ILE A 188 4.67 -6.60 16.40
N ARG A 189 4.29 -7.65 17.11
CA ARG A 189 2.99 -7.79 17.76
C ARG A 189 3.17 -7.75 19.26
N LEU A 190 2.57 -6.73 19.91
CA LEU A 190 2.77 -6.41 21.31
C LEU A 190 1.63 -6.91 22.23
N SER A 191 0.64 -7.60 21.67
CA SER A 191 -0.45 -8.16 22.47
C SER A 191 0.07 -9.21 23.47
N LYS A 192 -0.62 -9.36 24.59
CA LYS A 192 -0.28 -10.33 25.65
C LYS A 192 -0.09 -11.75 25.10
N SER A 193 -0.88 -12.14 24.10
CA SER A 193 -0.80 -13.47 23.49
C SER A 193 0.42 -13.66 22.58
N ALA A 194 1.01 -12.57 22.06
CA ALA A 194 2.15 -12.61 21.14
C ALA A 194 3.49 -12.29 21.81
N ALA A 195 3.54 -11.28 22.69
CA ALA A 195 4.76 -10.81 23.33
C ALA A 195 4.76 -11.02 24.87
N GLY A 196 3.60 -11.12 25.50
CA GLY A 196 3.53 -11.20 26.96
C GLY A 196 4.22 -10.00 27.60
N ALA A 197 5.04 -10.25 28.64
CA ALA A 197 5.83 -9.23 29.32
C ALA A 197 7.07 -8.76 28.52
N ASN A 198 7.30 -9.31 27.36
CA ASN A 198 8.45 -8.97 26.50
C ASN A 198 8.14 -7.83 25.52
N ASP A 199 6.97 -7.21 25.57
CA ASP A 199 6.48 -6.22 24.60
C ASP A 199 7.43 -5.02 24.47
N LEU A 200 7.92 -4.42 25.56
CA LEU A 200 8.88 -3.31 25.49
C LEU A 200 10.25 -3.74 24.95
N GLU A 201 10.70 -4.94 25.30
CA GLU A 201 11.97 -5.46 24.78
C GLU A 201 11.88 -5.76 23.28
N ALA A 202 10.73 -6.23 22.82
CA ALA A 202 10.48 -6.40 21.38
C ALA A 202 10.61 -5.08 20.61
N VAL A 203 10.09 -3.98 21.15
CA VAL A 203 10.27 -2.63 20.55
C VAL A 203 11.75 -2.27 20.49
N ARG A 204 12.50 -2.44 21.59
CA ARG A 204 13.94 -2.13 21.62
C ARG A 204 14.72 -2.93 20.58
N ARG A 205 14.48 -4.24 20.47
CA ARG A 205 15.13 -5.11 19.48
C ARG A 205 14.78 -4.73 18.05
N ALA A 206 13.51 -4.43 17.76
CA ALA A 206 13.10 -3.94 16.44
C ALA A 206 13.84 -2.64 16.09
N ARG A 207 13.92 -1.70 17.02
CA ARG A 207 14.64 -0.43 16.84
C ARG A 207 16.15 -0.60 16.66
N GLN A 208 16.78 -1.58 17.32
CA GLN A 208 18.20 -1.93 17.11
C GLN A 208 18.48 -2.34 15.66
N ILE A 209 17.49 -2.92 14.97
CA ILE A 209 17.61 -3.31 13.56
C ILE A 209 17.31 -2.12 12.66
N THR A 210 16.18 -1.44 12.88
CA THR A 210 15.64 -0.47 11.93
C THR A 210 16.31 0.90 11.98
N ALA A 211 16.67 1.40 13.17
CA ALA A 211 17.21 2.75 13.32
C ALA A 211 18.52 2.99 12.55
N PRO A 212 19.53 2.08 12.60
CA PRO A 212 20.76 2.24 11.82
C PRO A 212 20.55 2.14 10.30
N LEU A 213 19.45 1.50 9.89
CA LEU A 213 19.13 1.25 8.49
C LEU A 213 18.15 2.27 7.90
N GLY A 214 17.65 3.22 8.70
CA GLY A 214 16.61 4.17 8.27
C GLY A 214 15.30 3.50 7.87
N LEU A 215 14.95 2.38 8.53
CA LEU A 215 13.74 1.61 8.28
C LEU A 215 12.69 1.85 9.37
N THR A 216 11.46 1.48 9.08
CA THR A 216 10.28 1.64 9.93
C THR A 216 10.06 0.44 10.82
N VAL A 217 9.64 0.67 12.07
CA VAL A 217 8.98 -0.34 12.91
C VAL A 217 7.48 -0.16 12.79
N MET A 218 6.72 -1.21 12.48
CA MET A 218 5.27 -1.23 12.63
C MET A 218 4.90 -2.07 13.85
N ALA A 219 4.34 -1.42 14.87
CA ALA A 219 3.94 -2.04 16.12
C ALA A 219 2.42 -2.24 16.18
N HIS A 220 1.99 -3.50 16.30
CA HIS A 220 0.61 -3.87 16.59
C HIS A 220 0.34 -3.62 18.07
N ILE A 221 -0.58 -2.73 18.38
CA ILE A 221 -1.05 -2.43 19.73
C ILE A 221 -2.42 -3.07 19.99
N GLY A 222 -2.87 -2.94 21.22
CA GLY A 222 -4.09 -3.53 21.74
C GLY A 222 -3.79 -4.79 22.56
N GLN A 223 -4.35 -4.82 23.77
CA GLN A 223 -4.18 -5.90 24.73
C GLN A 223 -2.69 -6.19 25.09
N SER A 224 -1.80 -5.19 25.00
CA SER A 224 -0.42 -5.29 25.50
C SER A 224 -0.38 -5.44 27.03
N VAL A 225 0.71 -5.96 27.57
CA VAL A 225 0.95 -6.01 29.02
C VAL A 225 1.36 -4.63 29.52
N SER A 226 2.32 -4.00 28.81
CA SER A 226 2.76 -2.65 29.14
C SER A 226 1.73 -1.59 28.72
N PRO A 227 1.60 -0.49 29.51
CA PRO A 227 0.80 0.66 29.12
C PRO A 227 1.25 1.27 27.79
N LEU A 228 0.30 1.74 26.96
CA LEU A 228 0.63 2.35 25.67
C LEU A 228 1.64 3.51 25.76
N PRO A 229 1.62 4.41 26.78
CA PRO A 229 2.62 5.46 26.93
C PRO A 229 4.08 4.95 26.97
N GLU A 230 4.32 3.80 27.60
CA GLU A 230 5.67 3.20 27.68
C GLU A 230 6.12 2.67 26.31
N ILE A 231 5.21 2.07 25.56
CA ILE A 231 5.45 1.65 24.16
C ILE A 231 5.77 2.87 23.29
N LEU A 232 4.95 3.91 23.38
CA LEU A 232 5.12 5.15 22.60
C LEU A 232 6.44 5.87 22.90
N ALA A 233 6.94 5.78 24.15
CA ALA A 233 8.22 6.36 24.53
C ALA A 233 9.41 5.73 23.81
N LEU A 234 9.28 4.48 23.37
CA LEU A 234 10.32 3.76 22.62
C LEU A 234 10.22 3.95 21.09
N MET A 235 9.09 4.46 20.59
CA MET A 235 8.88 4.69 19.16
C MET A 235 9.47 6.02 18.69
N GLY A 236 10.04 6.03 17.50
CA GLY A 236 10.68 7.20 16.89
C GLY A 236 9.95 7.73 15.66
N PRO A 237 10.45 8.85 15.08
CA PRO A 237 9.88 9.40 13.85
C PRO A 237 9.85 8.36 12.71
N GLY A 238 8.72 8.26 12.01
CA GLY A 238 8.50 7.30 10.94
C GLY A 238 8.15 5.90 11.38
N ASP A 239 8.18 5.59 12.69
CA ASP A 239 7.61 4.34 13.20
C ASP A 239 6.08 4.42 13.20
N ILE A 240 5.42 3.28 13.05
CA ILE A 240 3.98 3.16 12.86
C ILE A 240 3.37 2.39 14.04
N ILE A 241 2.37 2.97 14.67
CA ILE A 241 1.44 2.29 15.56
C ILE A 241 0.24 1.85 14.72
N THR A 242 0.04 0.55 14.55
CA THR A 242 -1.14 0.02 13.85
C THR A 242 -2.19 -0.51 14.83
N HIS A 243 -3.43 -0.56 14.38
CA HIS A 243 -4.64 -0.82 15.18
C HIS A 243 -4.97 0.33 16.12
N VAL A 244 -4.81 1.56 15.61
CA VAL A 244 -5.00 2.79 16.40
C VAL A 244 -6.35 2.84 17.12
N TYR A 245 -7.39 2.20 16.57
CA TYR A 245 -8.73 2.18 17.17
C TYR A 245 -9.06 0.87 17.88
N ALA A 246 -8.03 0.17 18.36
CA ALA A 246 -8.18 -1.01 19.21
C ALA A 246 -8.90 -0.64 20.53
N PRO A 247 -9.80 -1.52 21.04
CA PRO A 247 -10.44 -1.31 22.33
C PRO A 247 -9.47 -1.44 23.51
N ALA A 248 -9.92 -1.04 24.69
CA ALA A 248 -9.19 -1.32 25.94
C ALA A 248 -8.91 -2.83 26.13
N PRO A 249 -7.85 -3.20 26.90
CA PRO A 249 -6.93 -2.32 27.59
C PRO A 249 -5.81 -1.80 26.70
N ASN A 250 -5.14 -0.72 27.14
CA ASN A 250 -3.95 -0.15 26.52
C ASN A 250 -4.15 0.33 25.05
N GLY A 251 -5.37 0.83 24.73
CA GLY A 251 -5.64 1.60 23.53
C GLY A 251 -5.27 3.08 23.68
N ILE A 252 -5.66 3.90 22.69
CA ILE A 252 -5.33 5.34 22.65
C ILE A 252 -6.20 6.22 23.56
N LEU A 253 -7.27 5.69 24.13
CA LEU A 253 -8.21 6.42 25.01
C LEU A 253 -8.01 5.99 26.46
N ASP A 254 -8.19 6.94 27.38
CA ASP A 254 -8.26 6.68 28.82
C ASP A 254 -9.61 6.06 29.22
N GLY A 255 -9.78 5.73 30.51
CA GLY A 255 -11.02 5.16 31.04
C GLY A 255 -12.25 6.09 30.94
N ASN A 256 -12.05 7.37 30.64
CA ASN A 256 -13.12 8.35 30.40
C ASN A 256 -13.39 8.59 28.91
N GLY A 257 -12.72 7.84 28.03
CA GLY A 257 -12.83 7.98 26.57
C GLY A 257 -12.12 9.21 26.01
N ARG A 258 -11.13 9.79 26.74
CA ARG A 258 -10.33 10.91 26.28
C ARG A 258 -9.03 10.40 25.66
N LEU A 259 -8.61 11.05 24.58
CA LEU A 259 -7.33 10.74 23.96
C LEU A 259 -6.18 10.99 24.93
N LEU A 260 -5.30 9.99 25.09
CA LEU A 260 -4.12 10.10 25.93
C LEU A 260 -3.20 11.22 25.44
N PRO A 261 -2.68 12.10 26.33
CA PRO A 261 -1.72 13.14 25.95
C PRO A 261 -0.47 12.58 25.26
N GLU A 262 0.00 11.42 25.68
CA GLU A 262 1.18 10.74 25.14
C GLU A 262 0.98 10.30 23.68
N VAL A 263 -0.26 10.03 23.26
CA VAL A 263 -0.60 9.72 21.86
C VAL A 263 -0.42 10.96 20.99
N ARG A 264 -0.86 12.16 21.44
CA ARG A 264 -0.62 13.43 20.73
C ARG A 264 0.87 13.74 20.67
N ALA A 265 1.55 13.64 21.80
CA ALA A 265 3.00 13.91 21.88
C ALA A 265 3.80 12.93 20.99
N ALA A 266 3.40 11.67 20.89
CA ALA A 266 4.04 10.72 19.98
C ALA A 266 3.86 11.12 18.51
N ARG A 267 2.65 11.55 18.10
CA ARG A 267 2.40 12.08 16.75
C ARG A 267 3.25 13.33 16.46
N GLU A 268 3.35 14.26 17.41
CA GLU A 268 4.18 15.45 17.26
C GLU A 268 5.67 15.12 17.10
N ARG A 269 6.14 14.00 17.67
CA ARG A 269 7.49 13.47 17.43
C ARG A 269 7.65 12.75 16.10
N GLY A 270 6.56 12.57 15.32
CA GLY A 270 6.59 11.93 14.02
C GLY A 270 6.25 10.45 14.02
N VAL A 271 5.71 9.90 15.10
CA VAL A 271 5.11 8.55 15.10
C VAL A 271 3.81 8.59 14.32
N LEU A 272 3.62 7.66 13.41
CA LEU A 272 2.43 7.54 12.57
C LEU A 272 1.41 6.58 13.21
N PHE A 273 0.14 6.87 12.98
CA PHE A 273 -0.97 6.07 13.50
C PHE A 273 -1.80 5.50 12.36
N ASP A 274 -1.79 4.18 12.25
CA ASP A 274 -2.42 3.41 11.19
C ASP A 274 -3.66 2.67 11.71
N VAL A 275 -4.66 2.54 10.84
CA VAL A 275 -5.92 1.87 11.21
C VAL A 275 -5.74 0.38 11.43
N GLY A 276 -5.17 -0.35 10.46
CA GLY A 276 -5.07 -1.80 10.53
C GLY A 276 -6.40 -2.45 10.89
N ASN A 277 -7.42 -2.37 10.02
CA ASN A 277 -8.81 -2.74 10.37
C ASN A 277 -8.95 -4.14 10.99
N GLY A 278 -8.32 -5.16 10.39
CA GLY A 278 -8.29 -6.54 10.87
C GLY A 278 -9.64 -7.18 11.19
N ARG A 279 -9.59 -8.36 11.85
CA ARG A 279 -10.80 -9.13 12.18
C ARG A 279 -11.24 -9.11 13.63
N SER A 280 -10.34 -8.87 14.59
CA SER A 280 -10.67 -8.96 16.02
C SER A 280 -9.77 -8.11 16.88
N GLY A 281 -10.37 -7.25 17.73
CA GLY A 281 -9.65 -6.42 18.69
C GLY A 281 -8.83 -5.29 18.09
N HIS A 282 -9.03 -4.93 16.81
CA HIS A 282 -8.22 -3.94 16.10
C HIS A 282 -8.98 -2.63 15.85
N LEU A 283 -10.29 -2.70 15.63
CA LEU A 283 -11.14 -1.54 15.40
C LEU A 283 -12.51 -1.74 16.02
N THR A 284 -12.92 -0.79 16.87
CA THR A 284 -14.30 -0.68 17.36
C THR A 284 -14.87 0.69 17.02
N TRP A 285 -16.17 0.74 16.76
CA TRP A 285 -16.84 2.00 16.45
C TRP A 285 -16.69 3.03 17.56
N ASP A 286 -16.84 2.62 18.83
CA ASP A 286 -16.76 3.54 19.96
C ASP A 286 -15.41 4.25 20.05
N VAL A 287 -14.30 3.51 19.92
CA VAL A 287 -12.95 4.09 19.97
C VAL A 287 -12.71 4.99 18.77
N ALA A 288 -13.06 4.54 17.56
CA ALA A 288 -12.87 5.31 16.35
C ALA A 288 -13.64 6.63 16.37
N GLU A 289 -14.93 6.60 16.75
CA GLU A 289 -15.76 7.80 16.83
C GLU A 289 -15.23 8.80 17.86
N ARG A 290 -14.94 8.35 19.08
CA ARG A 290 -14.43 9.23 20.15
C ARG A 290 -13.09 9.86 19.76
N ALA A 291 -12.21 9.12 19.12
CA ALA A 291 -10.93 9.64 18.67
C ALA A 291 -11.12 10.68 17.54
N ILE A 292 -11.94 10.38 16.54
CA ILE A 292 -12.23 11.27 15.41
C ILE A 292 -12.92 12.56 15.91
N GLN A 293 -13.89 12.46 16.82
CA GLN A 293 -14.57 13.62 17.43
C GLN A 293 -13.60 14.52 18.20
N GLN A 294 -12.51 13.97 18.75
CA GLN A 294 -11.45 14.74 19.40
C GLN A 294 -10.37 15.24 18.40
N GLY A 295 -10.63 15.13 17.09
CA GLY A 295 -9.75 15.58 16.01
C GLY A 295 -8.56 14.64 15.75
N PHE A 296 -8.59 13.41 16.26
CA PHE A 296 -7.53 12.43 16.05
C PHE A 296 -7.87 11.48 14.90
N LEU A 297 -7.66 11.98 13.67
CA LEU A 297 -7.77 11.18 12.45
C LEU A 297 -6.55 10.26 12.30
N PRO A 298 -6.67 9.12 11.60
CA PRO A 298 -5.52 8.27 11.32
C PRO A 298 -4.58 8.95 10.31
N ASP A 299 -3.28 8.64 10.38
CA ASP A 299 -2.32 9.06 9.37
C ASP A 299 -2.45 8.20 8.12
N THR A 300 -2.65 6.89 8.31
CA THR A 300 -2.89 5.92 7.24
C THR A 300 -4.09 5.02 7.56
N ILE A 301 -4.75 4.56 6.52
CA ILE A 301 -5.76 3.52 6.62
C ILE A 301 -5.18 2.30 5.92
N SER A 302 -5.22 1.15 6.59
CA SER A 302 -4.82 -0.14 6.05
C SER A 302 -5.84 -1.22 6.42
N SER A 303 -5.83 -2.31 5.68
CA SER A 303 -6.89 -3.32 5.83
C SER A 303 -6.61 -4.36 6.89
N ASP A 304 -5.35 -4.71 7.12
CA ASP A 304 -4.98 -5.93 7.85
C ASP A 304 -5.76 -7.16 7.32
N LEU A 305 -5.83 -7.23 5.98
CA LEU A 305 -6.55 -8.29 5.29
C LEU A 305 -5.78 -9.60 5.41
N THR A 306 -6.48 -10.62 5.88
CA THR A 306 -6.07 -12.03 5.86
C THR A 306 -7.00 -12.81 4.95
N ALA A 307 -6.64 -14.04 4.55
CA ALA A 307 -7.54 -14.89 3.77
C ALA A 307 -8.90 -15.09 4.44
N PRO A 308 -8.99 -15.39 5.78
CA PRO A 308 -10.28 -15.41 6.45
C PRO A 308 -10.97 -14.04 6.55
N GLY A 309 -10.20 -12.95 6.60
CA GLY A 309 -10.73 -11.58 6.66
C GLY A 309 -11.51 -11.17 5.43
N ARG A 310 -11.24 -11.80 4.29
CA ARG A 310 -11.91 -11.54 3.02
C ARG A 310 -13.41 -11.84 3.05
N THR A 311 -13.85 -12.72 3.91
CA THR A 311 -15.27 -13.08 4.07
C THR A 311 -15.85 -12.66 5.42
N ASP A 312 -15.04 -12.04 6.29
CA ASP A 312 -15.44 -11.64 7.63
C ASP A 312 -14.78 -10.31 8.05
N ARG A 313 -15.60 -9.27 8.24
CA ARG A 313 -15.29 -7.94 8.81
C ARG A 313 -14.37 -7.02 7.99
N VAL A 314 -13.41 -7.55 7.23
CA VAL A 314 -12.52 -6.76 6.36
C VAL A 314 -13.12 -6.66 4.96
N PHE A 315 -13.42 -7.80 4.34
CA PHE A 315 -13.89 -8.00 2.97
C PHE A 315 -12.89 -7.57 1.91
N ASP A 316 -12.66 -6.28 1.79
CA ASP A 316 -11.71 -5.63 0.89
C ASP A 316 -11.32 -4.24 1.39
N PHE A 317 -10.29 -3.65 0.79
CA PHE A 317 -9.80 -2.35 1.21
C PHE A 317 -10.80 -1.20 0.95
N PRO A 318 -11.50 -1.11 -0.20
CA PRO A 318 -12.57 -0.12 -0.39
C PRO A 318 -13.69 -0.19 0.64
N THR A 319 -14.03 -1.38 1.13
CA THR A 319 -14.99 -1.56 2.22
C THR A 319 -14.46 -0.95 3.53
N VAL A 320 -13.18 -1.16 3.84
CA VAL A 320 -12.52 -0.52 4.99
C VAL A 320 -12.53 0.99 4.85
N LEU A 321 -12.16 1.53 3.68
CA LEU A 321 -12.20 2.98 3.41
C LEU A 321 -13.62 3.55 3.60
N SER A 322 -14.64 2.80 3.19
CA SER A 322 -16.04 3.23 3.30
C SER A 322 -16.54 3.30 4.74
N LYS A 323 -15.95 2.55 5.67
CA LYS A 323 -16.23 2.71 7.12
C LYS A 323 -15.86 4.11 7.60
N PHE A 324 -14.83 4.74 7.03
CA PHE A 324 -14.42 6.08 7.42
C PHE A 324 -15.27 7.18 6.80
N LEU A 325 -15.98 6.92 5.68
CA LEU A 325 -17.09 7.78 5.22
C LEU A 325 -18.22 7.80 6.25
N LEU A 326 -18.60 6.63 6.75
CA LEU A 326 -19.60 6.52 7.83
C LEU A 326 -19.18 7.26 9.10
N LEU A 327 -17.88 7.25 9.43
CA LEU A 327 -17.31 7.95 10.59
C LEU A 327 -17.08 9.45 10.35
N GLY A 328 -17.50 10.00 9.17
CA GLY A 328 -17.50 11.44 8.88
C GLY A 328 -16.19 11.97 8.28
N MET A 329 -15.23 11.13 7.90
CA MET A 329 -14.08 11.59 7.13
C MET A 329 -14.49 11.92 5.69
N THR A 330 -13.91 12.96 5.12
CA THR A 330 -14.14 13.33 3.71
C THR A 330 -13.40 12.41 2.75
N LEU A 331 -13.91 12.27 1.51
CA LEU A 331 -13.23 11.48 0.47
C LEU A 331 -11.76 11.88 0.28
N PRO A 332 -11.38 13.17 0.16
CA PRO A 332 -9.97 13.55 0.04
C PRO A 332 -9.11 13.12 1.25
N GLN A 333 -9.64 13.17 2.47
CA GLN A 333 -8.92 12.69 3.67
C GLN A 333 -8.69 11.19 3.60
N ILE A 334 -9.70 10.41 3.23
CA ILE A 334 -9.64 8.94 3.10
C ILE A 334 -8.65 8.56 1.98
N VAL A 335 -8.77 9.21 0.82
CA VAL A 335 -7.84 8.98 -0.31
C VAL A 335 -6.41 9.32 0.10
N ALA A 336 -6.17 10.42 0.82
CA ALA A 336 -4.84 10.74 1.31
C ALA A 336 -4.26 9.63 2.21
N CYS A 337 -5.06 9.08 3.14
CA CYS A 337 -4.66 8.02 4.04
C CYS A 337 -4.37 6.69 3.32
N ALA A 338 -4.99 6.45 2.15
CA ALA A 338 -4.86 5.22 1.36
C ALA A 338 -3.95 5.38 0.13
N THR A 339 -3.36 6.54 -0.11
CA THR A 339 -2.48 6.83 -1.25
C THR A 339 -1.21 7.55 -0.79
N SER A 340 -1.15 8.88 -0.86
CA SER A 340 0.06 9.66 -0.62
C SER A 340 0.63 9.51 0.79
N ARG A 341 -0.20 9.49 1.83
CA ARG A 341 0.27 9.31 3.22
C ARG A 341 0.76 7.88 3.44
N ALA A 342 0.04 6.87 2.94
CA ALA A 342 0.45 5.47 3.01
C ALA A 342 1.77 5.24 2.24
N ALA A 343 1.91 5.83 1.05
CA ALA A 343 3.15 5.76 0.28
C ALA A 343 4.34 6.42 1.01
N ASN A 344 4.11 7.56 1.66
CA ASN A 344 5.14 8.26 2.42
C ASN A 344 5.51 7.56 3.74
N ALA A 345 4.62 6.74 4.30
CA ALA A 345 4.88 6.00 5.54
C ALA A 345 5.95 4.91 5.37
N LEU A 346 6.11 4.38 4.15
CA LEU A 346 7.13 3.37 3.83
C LEU A 346 8.04 3.89 2.72
N PRO A 347 9.35 4.10 2.98
CA PRO A 347 10.30 4.62 1.99
C PRO A 347 10.29 3.91 0.64
N ALA A 348 9.97 2.61 0.64
CA ALA A 348 9.90 1.77 -0.56
C ALA A 348 8.75 2.12 -1.52
N PHE A 349 7.80 2.97 -1.12
CA PHE A 349 6.63 3.39 -1.91
C PHE A 349 6.59 4.89 -2.21
N ARG A 350 7.65 5.66 -1.92
CA ARG A 350 7.66 7.13 -2.03
C ARG A 350 7.30 7.69 -3.42
N ASP A 351 7.52 6.91 -4.47
CA ASP A 351 7.21 7.30 -5.86
C ASP A 351 5.75 7.05 -6.24
N LEU A 352 4.94 6.51 -5.31
CA LEU A 352 3.56 6.12 -5.52
C LEU A 352 2.58 7.08 -4.85
N GLY A 353 1.28 6.83 -4.99
CA GLY A 353 0.21 7.55 -4.30
C GLY A 353 -0.05 8.96 -4.84
N THR A 354 0.32 9.23 -6.09
CA THR A 354 0.05 10.49 -6.82
C THR A 354 -0.22 10.23 -8.30
N LEU A 355 -0.92 11.16 -8.93
CA LEU A 355 -1.12 11.24 -10.39
C LEU A 355 -0.29 12.38 -11.02
N ALA A 356 0.75 12.86 -10.34
CA ALA A 356 1.65 13.85 -10.88
C ALA A 356 2.28 13.38 -12.21
N VAL A 357 2.48 14.31 -13.14
CA VAL A 357 3.10 13.99 -14.44
C VAL A 357 4.47 13.34 -14.22
N GLY A 358 4.70 12.21 -14.89
CA GLY A 358 5.90 11.39 -14.74
C GLY A 358 5.82 10.31 -13.66
N ALA A 359 4.85 10.33 -12.76
CA ALA A 359 4.62 9.25 -11.80
C ALA A 359 4.25 7.93 -12.50
N PRO A 360 4.50 6.78 -11.88
CA PRO A 360 3.96 5.50 -12.37
C PRO A 360 2.45 5.58 -12.56
N ALA A 361 1.96 5.09 -13.70
CA ALA A 361 0.55 5.17 -14.03
C ALA A 361 -0.25 4.07 -13.31
N ASP A 362 -0.35 4.21 -12.00
CA ASP A 362 -1.21 3.41 -11.13
C ASP A 362 -2.45 4.23 -10.80
N VAL A 363 -3.61 3.78 -11.28
CA VAL A 363 -4.88 4.51 -11.15
C VAL A 363 -5.96 3.56 -10.69
N ALA A 364 -6.76 3.98 -9.71
CA ALA A 364 -7.95 3.27 -9.28
C ALA A 364 -9.20 4.12 -9.56
N VAL A 365 -10.23 3.48 -10.10
CA VAL A 365 -11.52 4.12 -10.42
C VAL A 365 -12.60 3.45 -9.59
N PHE A 366 -13.40 4.24 -8.88
CA PHE A 366 -14.46 3.77 -8.01
C PHE A 366 -15.82 4.37 -8.37
N GLU A 367 -16.84 3.57 -8.30
CA GLU A 367 -18.21 4.04 -8.13
C GLU A 367 -18.41 4.38 -6.64
N LEU A 368 -18.91 5.58 -6.36
CA LEU A 368 -19.44 5.89 -5.03
C LEU A 368 -20.91 5.48 -5.02
N ARG A 369 -21.16 4.23 -4.62
CA ARG A 369 -22.54 3.70 -4.57
C ARG A 369 -23.26 4.28 -3.39
N GLU A 370 -24.43 4.86 -3.68
CA GLU A 370 -25.35 5.36 -2.65
C GLU A 370 -26.42 4.31 -2.32
N GLY A 371 -26.90 4.32 -1.09
CA GLY A 371 -27.93 3.40 -0.59
C GLY A 371 -27.60 2.87 0.80
N ASP A 372 -28.47 2.01 1.31
CA ASP A 372 -28.25 1.39 2.62
C ASP A 372 -27.15 0.32 2.53
N VAL A 373 -26.07 0.52 3.26
CA VAL A 373 -24.92 -0.39 3.34
C VAL A 373 -24.65 -0.70 4.81
N GLU A 374 -24.51 -1.97 5.13
CA GLU A 374 -24.12 -2.39 6.47
C GLU A 374 -22.60 -2.53 6.56
N PHE A 375 -22.03 -1.95 7.62
CA PHE A 375 -20.64 -2.10 8.00
C PHE A 375 -20.56 -2.73 9.39
N VAL A 376 -19.54 -3.55 9.60
CA VAL A 376 -19.34 -4.28 10.85
C VAL A 376 -17.96 -3.96 11.42
N ASP A 377 -17.85 -3.73 12.72
CA ASP A 377 -16.57 -3.61 13.42
C ASP A 377 -16.03 -4.98 13.89
N ASN A 378 -14.95 -4.96 14.65
CA ASN A 378 -14.35 -6.19 15.13
C ASN A 378 -15.12 -6.87 16.27
N GLU A 379 -16.03 -6.15 16.93
CA GLU A 379 -16.95 -6.69 17.95
C GLU A 379 -18.28 -7.17 17.35
N ARG A 380 -18.40 -7.21 16.01
CA ARG A 380 -19.60 -7.57 15.26
C ARG A 380 -20.77 -6.58 15.43
N THR A 381 -20.48 -5.37 15.87
CA THR A 381 -21.49 -4.30 15.92
C THR A 381 -21.73 -3.79 14.50
N VAL A 382 -22.99 -3.93 14.04
CA VAL A 382 -23.39 -3.49 12.70
C VAL A 382 -23.82 -2.03 12.76
N ARG A 383 -23.36 -1.22 11.79
CA ARG A 383 -23.83 0.13 11.54
C ARG A 383 -24.24 0.32 10.09
N LYS A 384 -25.27 1.11 9.85
CA LYS A 384 -25.77 1.45 8.53
C LYS A 384 -25.12 2.74 8.03
N GLY A 385 -24.46 2.65 6.88
CA GLY A 385 -23.96 3.79 6.13
C GLY A 385 -24.80 4.05 4.89
N ARG A 386 -24.48 5.14 4.20
CA ARG A 386 -25.19 5.58 3.00
C ARG A 386 -24.37 5.51 1.73
N GLN A 387 -23.08 5.28 1.86
CA GLN A 387 -22.14 5.30 0.73
C GLN A 387 -21.11 4.19 0.85
N LYS A 388 -20.76 3.59 -0.28
CA LYS A 388 -19.70 2.58 -0.39
C LYS A 388 -18.88 2.81 -1.65
N LEU A 389 -17.55 2.77 -1.53
CA LEU A 389 -16.63 2.72 -2.65
C LEU A 389 -16.65 1.31 -3.26
N VAL A 390 -16.91 1.23 -4.55
CA VAL A 390 -16.94 -0.04 -5.32
C VAL A 390 -15.95 0.08 -6.46
N PRO A 391 -14.97 -0.84 -6.61
CA PRO A 391 -14.02 -0.81 -7.70
C PRO A 391 -14.72 -0.89 -9.06
N ALA A 392 -14.31 -0.07 -10.01
CA ALA A 392 -14.87 -0.02 -11.36
C ALA A 392 -13.82 -0.25 -12.45
N ALA A 393 -12.59 0.24 -12.23
CA ALA A 393 -11.45 -0.05 -13.08
C ALA A 393 -10.16 0.14 -12.29
N VAL A 394 -9.13 -0.60 -12.67
CA VAL A 394 -7.78 -0.50 -12.11
C VAL A 394 -6.78 -0.47 -13.23
N VAL A 395 -5.85 0.47 -13.17
CA VAL A 395 -4.69 0.57 -14.06
C VAL A 395 -3.43 0.37 -13.22
N LEU A 396 -2.57 -0.52 -13.65
CA LEU A 396 -1.28 -0.79 -13.03
C LEU A 396 -0.19 -0.58 -14.07
N SER A 397 0.76 0.32 -13.79
CA SER A 397 1.86 0.65 -14.70
C SER A 397 1.38 0.97 -16.13
N GLY A 398 0.24 1.66 -16.24
CA GLY A 398 -0.36 2.07 -17.50
C GLY A 398 -1.21 1.02 -18.21
N GLN A 399 -1.34 -0.18 -17.66
CA GLN A 399 -2.16 -1.25 -18.23
C GLN A 399 -3.43 -1.45 -17.41
N ARG A 400 -4.58 -1.52 -18.08
CA ARG A 400 -5.84 -1.88 -17.43
C ARG A 400 -5.79 -3.33 -16.96
N VAL A 401 -6.11 -3.56 -15.68
CA VAL A 401 -6.11 -4.89 -15.05
C VAL A 401 -7.50 -5.28 -14.52
N LEU A 402 -8.43 -4.34 -14.42
CA LEU A 402 -9.84 -4.49 -14.13
C LEU A 402 -10.67 -3.60 -15.05
#